data_dd26a6a17810187e27fb12c24a3c5175
#
_entry.id   dd26a6a17810187e27fb12c24a3c5175
#
_cell.length_a   1.000
_cell.length_b   1.000
_cell.length_c   1.000
_cell.angle_alpha   90.00
_cell.angle_beta   90.00
_cell.angle_gamma   90.00
#
_symmetry.space_group_name_H-M   'P 1'
#
loop_
_entity.id
_entity.type
_entity.pdbx_description
1 polymer ?
#
loop_
_entity_poly.entity_id
_entity_poly.type
_entity_poly.pdbx_seq_one_letter_code
_entity_poly.pdbx_strand_id
1 'polypeptide(L)'
;HIYEKRVYNGVGKADPSVEIQFGPNIKDWPSMVPLTDNILLKVVSEIHDPVTTTDELIPSGETSSFRSNPLGLAEFTLSRKDPEYVGRAKKVRAAEEAREDGKCPCQADDEVAAAFNEIHKLFPDVKASETEIGSVIYAVKPGDGSAREQAASCQRVLGGLANIAQEYATKRYRSNLINWGMIPFIFEPEKLPFANLDYIFVPGIRDAVKEKQP
;
A
#
# COMPACT_ATOMS: atom_id res chain seq x y z
N HIS A 1 -16.18 -37.41 -28.87
CA HIS A 1 -15.53 -36.15 -29.26
C HIS A 1 -14.75 -35.57 -28.11
N ILE A 2 -13.50 -35.11 -28.36
CA ILE A 2 -12.59 -34.63 -27.31
C ILE A 2 -13.12 -33.34 -26.67
N TYR A 3 -13.82 -32.51 -27.41
CA TYR A 3 -14.36 -31.25 -26.90
C TYR A 3 -15.55 -31.45 -25.96
N GLU A 4 -16.42 -32.42 -26.21
CA GLU A 4 -17.61 -32.74 -25.38
C GLU A 4 -17.18 -33.21 -23.97
N LYS A 5 -16.01 -33.83 -23.85
CA LYS A 5 -15.46 -34.27 -22.54
C LYS A 5 -14.76 -33.17 -21.77
N ARG A 6 -14.47 -32.01 -22.40
CA ARG A 6 -13.74 -30.88 -21.80
C ARG A 6 -14.65 -29.69 -21.47
N VAL A 7 -15.88 -29.70 -21.93
CA VAL A 7 -16.83 -28.63 -21.68
C VAL A 7 -17.72 -29.03 -20.50
N TYR A 8 -17.66 -28.24 -19.44
CA TYR A 8 -18.58 -28.37 -18.31
C TYR A 8 -19.97 -27.90 -18.77
N ASN A 9 -20.91 -28.83 -18.85
CA ASN A 9 -22.28 -28.54 -19.28
C ASN A 9 -23.22 -28.38 -18.07
N GLY A 10 -22.86 -27.51 -17.17
CA GLY A 10 -23.57 -27.23 -15.93
C GLY A 10 -24.39 -25.94 -15.94
N VAL A 11 -24.51 -25.26 -17.10
CA VAL A 11 -25.28 -24.01 -17.20
C VAL A 11 -26.72 -24.22 -16.75
N GLY A 12 -27.18 -23.45 -15.78
CA GLY A 12 -28.52 -23.58 -15.19
C GLY A 12 -28.73 -24.76 -14.24
N LYS A 13 -27.66 -25.51 -13.91
CA LYS A 13 -27.68 -26.62 -12.95
C LYS A 13 -26.70 -26.33 -11.81
N ALA A 14 -27.07 -25.39 -10.96
CA ALA A 14 -26.27 -25.10 -9.78
C ALA A 14 -26.28 -26.28 -8.81
N ASP A 15 -25.11 -26.72 -8.40
CA ASP A 15 -24.94 -27.71 -7.33
C ASP A 15 -24.41 -27.03 -6.09
N PRO A 16 -25.23 -26.78 -5.05
CA PRO A 16 -24.81 -26.10 -3.84
C PRO A 16 -23.85 -26.92 -2.95
N SER A 17 -23.64 -28.20 -3.27
CA SER A 17 -22.68 -29.05 -2.55
C SER A 17 -21.25 -28.93 -3.06
N VAL A 18 -21.03 -28.24 -4.18
CA VAL A 18 -19.69 -28.06 -4.74
C VAL A 18 -18.95 -26.98 -3.96
N GLU A 19 -17.87 -27.38 -3.34
CA GLU A 19 -16.93 -26.47 -2.66
C GLU A 19 -15.87 -25.96 -3.65
N ILE A 20 -15.56 -24.66 -3.54
CA ILE A 20 -14.46 -24.06 -4.29
C ILE A 20 -13.15 -24.41 -3.60
N GLN A 21 -12.29 -25.13 -4.28
CA GLN A 21 -10.94 -25.43 -3.82
C GLN A 21 -9.93 -24.54 -4.54
N PHE A 22 -9.23 -23.73 -3.77
CA PHE A 22 -8.15 -22.91 -4.31
C PHE A 22 -6.91 -23.76 -4.58
N GLY A 23 -6.24 -23.47 -5.69
CA GLY A 23 -4.92 -24.01 -5.97
C GLY A 23 -3.88 -23.53 -4.96
N PRO A 24 -2.70 -24.17 -4.88
CA PRO A 24 -1.69 -23.89 -3.84
C PRO A 24 -1.15 -22.46 -3.89
N ASN A 25 -1.19 -21.80 -5.06
CA ASN A 25 -0.69 -20.43 -5.26
C ASN A 25 -1.81 -19.37 -5.24
N ILE A 26 -3.04 -19.75 -4.89
CA ILE A 26 -4.17 -18.80 -4.78
C ILE A 26 -4.34 -18.46 -3.30
N LYS A 27 -4.26 -17.17 -3.00
CA LYS A 27 -4.44 -16.63 -1.64
C LYS A 27 -5.41 -15.45 -1.70
N ASP A 28 -6.18 -15.29 -0.64
CA ASP A 28 -7.05 -14.12 -0.48
C ASP A 28 -6.24 -12.85 -0.23
N TRP A 29 -6.87 -11.72 -0.52
CA TRP A 29 -6.37 -10.41 -0.16
C TRP A 29 -6.40 -10.24 1.36
N PRO A 30 -5.41 -9.53 1.94
CA PRO A 30 -5.50 -9.15 3.35
C PRO A 30 -6.68 -8.21 3.58
N SER A 31 -7.23 -8.24 4.78
CA SER A 31 -8.26 -7.28 5.19
C SER A 31 -7.73 -5.85 5.13
N MET A 32 -8.61 -4.93 4.76
CA MET A 32 -8.30 -3.50 4.69
C MET A 32 -9.29 -2.74 5.56
N VAL A 33 -8.77 -1.81 6.37
CA VAL A 33 -9.59 -0.97 7.26
C VAL A 33 -9.98 0.33 6.56
N PRO A 34 -11.11 0.94 6.94
CA PRO A 34 -11.48 2.27 6.46
C PRO A 34 -10.46 3.33 6.89
N LEU A 35 -10.34 4.40 6.09
CA LEU A 35 -9.49 5.53 6.40
C LEU A 35 -9.90 6.18 7.74
N THR A 36 -8.93 6.35 8.62
CA THR A 36 -9.10 7.05 9.91
C THR A 36 -9.04 8.56 9.74
N ASP A 37 -9.35 9.30 10.81
CA ASP A 37 -9.35 10.78 10.77
C ASP A 37 -7.95 11.34 10.49
N ASN A 38 -6.95 10.70 11.07
CA ASN A 38 -5.54 11.06 10.89
C ASN A 38 -4.75 9.85 10.43
N ILE A 39 -3.62 10.07 9.79
CA ILE A 39 -2.67 9.01 9.43
C ILE A 39 -1.26 9.38 9.83
N LEU A 40 -0.50 8.37 10.22
CA LEU A 40 0.94 8.45 10.45
C LEU A 40 1.66 7.64 9.38
N LEU A 41 2.47 8.30 8.60
CA LEU A 41 3.21 7.71 7.49
C LEU A 41 4.69 7.59 7.83
N LYS A 42 5.30 6.45 7.57
CA LYS A 42 6.76 6.30 7.54
C LYS A 42 7.25 6.28 6.10
N VAL A 43 8.19 7.13 5.76
CA VAL A 43 8.87 7.09 4.46
C VAL A 43 9.79 5.87 4.44
N VAL A 44 9.49 4.89 3.61
CA VAL A 44 10.23 3.62 3.55
C VAL A 44 10.99 3.43 2.25
N SER A 45 10.80 4.32 1.28
CA SER A 45 11.61 4.43 0.07
C SER A 45 11.60 5.86 -0.45
N GLU A 46 12.74 6.33 -0.90
CA GLU A 46 12.97 7.67 -1.45
C GLU A 46 13.70 7.54 -2.78
N ILE A 47 12.99 7.82 -3.89
CA ILE A 47 13.47 7.60 -5.25
C ILE A 47 13.58 8.94 -5.97
N HIS A 48 14.81 9.30 -6.33
CA HIS A 48 15.12 10.59 -7.00
C HIS A 48 15.30 10.50 -8.51
N ASP A 49 15.13 9.31 -9.09
CA ASP A 49 15.17 9.16 -10.55
C ASP A 49 14.07 10.03 -11.18
N PRO A 50 14.34 10.65 -12.34
CA PRO A 50 13.36 11.51 -13.02
C PRO A 50 12.03 10.83 -13.31
N VAL A 51 12.05 9.52 -13.57
CA VAL A 51 10.87 8.69 -13.78
C VAL A 51 11.09 7.33 -13.12
N THR A 52 10.08 6.83 -12.41
CA THR A 52 10.07 5.47 -11.86
C THR A 52 9.02 4.65 -12.60
N THR A 53 9.46 3.59 -13.27
CA THR A 53 8.59 2.74 -14.07
C THR A 53 7.79 1.76 -13.20
N THR A 54 6.70 1.26 -13.75
CA THR A 54 5.93 0.19 -13.10
C THR A 54 6.71 -1.12 -12.99
N ASP A 55 7.67 -1.36 -13.88
CA ASP A 55 8.55 -2.55 -13.81
C ASP A 55 9.62 -2.42 -12.70
N GLU A 56 10.00 -1.20 -12.34
CA GLU A 56 10.82 -0.94 -11.15
C GLU A 56 10.00 -1.07 -9.86
N LEU A 57 8.75 -0.61 -9.87
CA LEU A 57 7.84 -0.75 -8.72
C LEU A 57 7.47 -2.22 -8.48
N ILE A 58 7.17 -2.97 -9.53
CA ILE A 58 6.86 -4.39 -9.48
C ILE A 58 7.37 -5.11 -10.74
N PRO A 59 8.48 -5.86 -10.66
CA PRO A 59 9.06 -6.54 -11.82
C PRO A 59 8.13 -7.60 -12.39
N SER A 60 7.57 -7.36 -13.58
CA SER A 60 6.55 -8.22 -14.19
C SER A 60 7.08 -9.57 -14.65
N GLY A 61 8.35 -9.67 -15.04
CA GLY A 61 8.96 -10.89 -15.53
C GLY A 61 9.14 -11.98 -14.45
N GLU A 62 9.41 -11.58 -13.23
CA GLU A 62 9.67 -12.49 -12.09
C GLU A 62 8.40 -12.89 -11.35
N THR A 63 7.31 -12.18 -11.54
CA THR A 63 6.10 -12.24 -10.72
C THR A 63 4.96 -13.05 -11.33
N SER A 64 5.15 -13.62 -12.51
CA SER A 64 4.09 -14.31 -13.26
C SER A 64 3.42 -15.45 -12.48
N SER A 65 4.19 -16.18 -11.67
CA SER A 65 3.71 -17.30 -10.85
C SER A 65 2.90 -16.87 -9.62
N PHE A 66 2.95 -15.59 -9.24
CA PHE A 66 2.33 -15.07 -8.02
C PHE A 66 1.09 -14.22 -8.26
N ARG A 67 0.57 -14.14 -9.49
CA ARG A 67 -0.56 -13.25 -9.84
C ARG A 67 -1.83 -13.48 -9.03
N SER A 68 -2.04 -14.69 -8.55
CA SER A 68 -3.18 -15.05 -7.70
C SER A 68 -2.82 -15.16 -6.22
N ASN A 69 -1.65 -14.67 -5.83
CA ASN A 69 -1.17 -14.61 -4.46
C ASN A 69 -0.68 -13.19 -4.15
N PRO A 70 -1.56 -12.29 -3.66
CA PRO A 70 -1.21 -10.89 -3.43
C PRO A 70 -0.01 -10.70 -2.49
N LEU A 71 0.06 -11.46 -1.42
CA LEU A 71 1.16 -11.40 -0.46
C LEU A 71 2.48 -11.87 -1.09
N GLY A 72 2.44 -12.98 -1.83
CA GLY A 72 3.61 -13.49 -2.55
C GLY A 72 4.09 -12.54 -3.64
N LEU A 73 3.16 -11.93 -4.38
CA LEU A 73 3.48 -10.92 -5.39
C LEU A 73 4.13 -9.68 -4.77
N ALA A 74 3.60 -9.21 -3.65
CA ALA A 74 4.09 -8.01 -2.98
C ALA A 74 5.55 -8.12 -2.48
N GLU A 75 6.05 -9.33 -2.23
CA GLU A 75 7.46 -9.57 -1.87
C GLU A 75 8.47 -9.07 -2.92
N PHE A 76 8.02 -8.89 -4.16
CA PHE A 76 8.86 -8.39 -5.25
C PHE A 76 8.78 -6.86 -5.43
N THR A 77 8.00 -6.16 -4.64
CA THR A 77 7.85 -4.71 -4.73
C THR A 77 9.21 -4.03 -4.54
N LEU A 78 9.61 -3.22 -5.52
CA LEU A 78 10.91 -2.52 -5.56
C LEU A 78 12.14 -3.44 -5.43
N SER A 79 12.01 -4.74 -5.67
CA SER A 79 13.08 -5.73 -5.42
C SER A 79 14.39 -5.41 -6.16
N ARG A 80 14.31 -4.75 -7.31
CA ARG A 80 15.47 -4.34 -8.12
C ARG A 80 15.94 -2.92 -7.80
N LYS A 81 15.04 -2.06 -7.33
CA LYS A 81 15.31 -0.62 -7.13
C LYS A 81 15.71 -0.30 -5.70
N ASP A 82 14.96 -0.85 -4.75
CA ASP A 82 15.18 -0.70 -3.31
C ASP A 82 14.84 -2.01 -2.60
N PRO A 83 15.76 -2.97 -2.57
CA PRO A 83 15.51 -4.30 -1.99
C PRO A 83 15.11 -4.30 -0.51
N GLU A 84 15.43 -3.25 0.22
CA GLU A 84 15.09 -3.11 1.63
C GLU A 84 13.66 -2.60 1.87
N TYR A 85 12.98 -2.11 0.83
CA TYR A 85 11.63 -1.57 0.92
C TYR A 85 10.64 -2.53 1.59
N VAL A 86 10.59 -3.78 1.15
CA VAL A 86 9.63 -4.78 1.67
C VAL A 86 9.83 -5.00 3.17
N GLY A 87 11.06 -5.14 3.62
CA GLY A 87 11.38 -5.32 5.05
C GLY A 87 10.96 -4.10 5.88
N ARG A 88 11.24 -2.90 5.39
CA ARG A 88 10.83 -1.64 6.04
C ARG A 88 9.31 -1.50 6.10
N ALA A 89 8.61 -1.78 5.00
CA ALA A 89 7.15 -1.71 4.94
C ALA A 89 6.49 -2.71 5.90
N LYS A 90 6.98 -3.94 5.96
CA LYS A 90 6.49 -4.96 6.88
C LYS A 90 6.66 -4.58 8.36
N LYS A 91 7.77 -3.92 8.71
CA LYS A 91 7.98 -3.42 10.07
C LYS A 91 6.93 -2.36 10.45
N VAL A 92 6.62 -1.43 9.54
CA VAL A 92 5.56 -0.45 9.74
C VAL A 92 4.20 -1.12 9.86
N ARG A 93 3.92 -2.09 9.00
CA ARG A 93 2.67 -2.85 9.03
C ARG A 93 2.46 -3.58 10.35
N ALA A 94 3.50 -4.11 10.98
CA ALA A 94 3.38 -4.78 12.27
C ALA A 94 2.83 -3.84 13.36
N ALA A 95 3.20 -2.57 13.35
CA ALA A 95 2.64 -1.57 14.26
C ALA A 95 1.15 -1.30 13.99
N GLU A 96 0.74 -1.24 12.71
CA GLU A 96 -0.65 -1.10 12.32
C GLU A 96 -1.50 -2.32 12.69
N GLU A 97 -0.99 -3.52 12.47
CA GLU A 97 -1.67 -4.77 12.89
C GLU A 97 -1.88 -4.80 14.40
N ALA A 98 -0.92 -4.34 15.19
CA ALA A 98 -1.10 -4.21 16.64
C ALA A 98 -2.23 -3.24 16.99
N ARG A 99 -2.33 -2.11 16.28
CA ARG A 99 -3.43 -1.15 16.46
C ARG A 99 -4.79 -1.78 16.10
N GLU A 100 -4.88 -2.48 14.98
CA GLU A 100 -6.10 -3.17 14.52
C GLU A 100 -6.55 -4.24 15.52
N ASP A 101 -5.60 -4.92 16.18
CA ASP A 101 -5.85 -5.90 17.24
C ASP A 101 -6.22 -5.26 18.60
N GLY A 102 -6.40 -3.94 18.65
CA GLY A 102 -6.73 -3.20 19.87
C GLY A 102 -5.56 -3.02 20.85
N LYS A 103 -4.33 -3.32 20.42
CA LYS A 103 -3.11 -3.10 21.20
C LYS A 103 -2.57 -1.68 20.96
N CYS A 104 -1.76 -1.18 21.88
CA CYS A 104 -1.08 0.09 21.66
C CYS A 104 0.04 -0.09 20.63
N PRO A 105 -0.01 0.60 19.47
CA PRO A 105 1.08 0.53 18.47
C PRO A 105 2.40 1.06 19.03
N CYS A 106 2.35 1.95 20.01
CA CYS A 106 3.52 2.49 20.72
C CYS A 106 4.28 1.43 21.52
N GLN A 107 3.62 0.32 21.90
CA GLN A 107 4.28 -0.80 22.57
C GLN A 107 4.91 -1.78 21.56
N ALA A 108 4.41 -1.78 20.34
CA ALA A 108 4.91 -2.65 19.28
C ALA A 108 6.15 -2.07 18.57
N ASP A 109 6.31 -0.75 18.57
CA ASP A 109 7.41 -0.07 17.87
C ASP A 109 7.81 1.21 18.64
N ASP A 110 9.07 1.27 19.12
CA ASP A 110 9.60 2.40 19.86
C ASP A 110 9.68 3.68 19.00
N GLU A 111 9.92 3.56 17.70
CA GLU A 111 9.92 4.71 16.78
C GLU A 111 8.51 5.29 16.64
N VAL A 112 7.48 4.45 16.59
CA VAL A 112 6.09 4.89 16.59
C VAL A 112 5.75 5.60 17.90
N ALA A 113 6.21 5.07 19.03
CA ALA A 113 6.05 5.73 20.34
C ALA A 113 6.69 7.12 20.37
N ALA A 114 7.91 7.25 19.86
CA ALA A 114 8.60 8.54 19.74
C ALA A 114 7.84 9.52 18.82
N ALA A 115 7.33 9.04 17.68
CA ALA A 115 6.54 9.84 16.76
C ALA A 115 5.26 10.37 17.43
N PHE A 116 4.52 9.54 18.16
CA PHE A 116 3.32 9.98 18.89
C PHE A 116 3.65 10.95 20.03
N ASN A 117 4.79 10.82 20.70
CA ASN A 117 5.23 11.80 21.69
C ASN A 117 5.42 13.19 21.05
N GLU A 118 6.00 13.26 19.86
CA GLU A 118 6.14 14.53 19.14
C GLU A 118 4.77 15.05 18.64
N ILE A 119 3.91 14.18 18.13
CA ILE A 119 2.56 14.55 17.69
C ILE A 119 1.77 15.16 18.85
N HIS A 120 1.81 14.56 20.04
CA HIS A 120 1.05 15.03 21.20
C HIS A 120 1.48 16.39 21.72
N LYS A 121 2.68 16.86 21.40
CA LYS A 121 3.13 18.24 21.73
C LYS A 121 2.31 19.28 20.94
N LEU A 122 1.90 18.97 19.72
CA LEU A 122 1.16 19.87 18.82
C LEU A 122 -0.34 19.53 18.78
N PHE A 123 -0.67 18.27 18.93
CA PHE A 123 -2.03 17.71 18.80
C PHE A 123 -2.33 16.78 19.99
N PRO A 124 -2.53 17.33 21.21
CA PRO A 124 -2.66 16.52 22.43
C PRO A 124 -3.86 15.58 22.44
N ASP A 125 -4.90 15.87 21.67
CA ASP A 125 -6.14 15.09 21.62
C ASP A 125 -6.11 13.92 20.62
N VAL A 126 -5.03 13.80 19.82
CA VAL A 126 -4.88 12.70 18.87
C VAL A 126 -4.63 11.40 19.61
N LYS A 127 -5.43 10.38 19.27
CA LYS A 127 -5.29 9.04 19.84
C LYS A 127 -4.59 8.11 18.85
N ALA A 128 -3.59 7.38 19.35
CA ALA A 128 -2.88 6.38 18.56
C ALA A 128 -3.82 5.26 18.04
N SER A 129 -4.85 4.90 18.81
CA SER A 129 -5.87 3.92 18.40
C SER A 129 -6.73 4.36 17.22
N GLU A 130 -6.86 5.66 16.99
CA GLU A 130 -7.68 6.27 15.93
C GLU A 130 -6.83 6.84 14.78
N THR A 131 -5.54 6.54 14.76
CA THR A 131 -4.60 7.00 13.75
C THR A 131 -4.00 5.79 13.02
N GLU A 132 -4.39 5.60 11.76
CA GLU A 132 -3.85 4.54 10.92
C GLU A 132 -2.37 4.79 10.64
N ILE A 133 -1.58 3.72 10.74
CA ILE A 133 -0.13 3.78 10.54
C ILE A 133 0.20 3.03 9.25
N GLY A 134 0.97 3.65 8.37
CA GLY A 134 1.35 3.00 7.13
C GLY A 134 2.63 3.53 6.54
N SER A 135 3.06 2.86 5.48
CA SER A 135 4.23 3.26 4.72
C SER A 135 3.88 4.21 3.58
N VAL A 136 4.85 5.00 3.17
CA VAL A 136 4.78 5.89 2.01
C VAL A 136 6.06 5.81 1.21
N ILE A 137 5.93 5.85 -0.11
CA ILE A 137 7.04 5.99 -1.06
C ILE A 137 7.07 7.44 -1.53
N TYR A 138 8.25 8.05 -1.51
CA TYR A 138 8.52 9.25 -2.28
C TYR A 138 9.18 8.87 -3.61
N ALA A 139 8.67 9.44 -4.70
CA ALA A 139 9.30 9.34 -6.02
C ALA A 139 9.01 10.61 -6.83
N VAL A 140 9.94 11.01 -7.69
CA VAL A 140 9.77 12.23 -8.50
C VAL A 140 8.58 12.08 -9.45
N LYS A 141 8.55 11.03 -10.27
CA LYS A 141 7.49 10.78 -11.25
C LYS A 141 7.23 9.28 -11.41
N PRO A 142 6.48 8.65 -10.49
CA PRO A 142 6.23 7.23 -10.52
C PRO A 142 5.07 6.84 -11.44
N GLY A 143 5.11 5.58 -11.92
CA GLY A 143 3.97 4.91 -12.54
C GLY A 143 3.96 4.90 -14.06
N ASP A 144 5.12 5.09 -14.71
CA ASP A 144 5.26 4.89 -16.15
C ASP A 144 5.32 3.39 -16.49
N GLY A 145 4.44 2.94 -17.38
CA GLY A 145 4.38 1.55 -17.81
C GLY A 145 2.96 0.96 -17.81
N SER A 146 2.84 -0.35 -17.92
CA SER A 146 1.56 -1.06 -18.07
C SER A 146 1.04 -1.73 -16.79
N ALA A 147 1.92 -2.19 -15.89
CA ALA A 147 1.55 -2.90 -14.66
C ALA A 147 1.14 -1.96 -13.50
N ARG A 148 0.31 -0.96 -13.80
CA ARG A 148 -0.04 0.14 -12.88
C ARG A 148 -0.86 -0.32 -11.69
N GLU A 149 -1.75 -1.28 -11.91
CA GLU A 149 -2.61 -1.83 -10.88
C GLU A 149 -1.77 -2.61 -9.86
N GLN A 150 -0.91 -3.52 -10.29
CA GLN A 150 -0.04 -4.28 -9.40
C GLN A 150 0.99 -3.41 -8.69
N ALA A 151 1.50 -2.37 -9.37
CA ALA A 151 2.39 -1.39 -8.76
C ALA A 151 1.73 -0.66 -7.57
N ALA A 152 0.43 -0.45 -7.60
CA ALA A 152 -0.34 0.13 -6.50
C ALA A 152 -0.74 -0.92 -5.46
N SER A 153 -1.37 -2.02 -5.89
CA SER A 153 -1.92 -3.03 -4.99
C SER A 153 -0.85 -3.72 -4.14
N CYS A 154 0.34 -3.96 -4.68
CA CYS A 154 1.44 -4.55 -3.93
C CYS A 154 1.92 -3.66 -2.78
N GLN A 155 1.95 -2.35 -2.97
CA GLN A 155 2.24 -1.40 -1.89
C GLN A 155 1.15 -1.46 -0.80
N ARG A 156 -0.12 -1.49 -1.21
CA ARG A 156 -1.25 -1.56 -0.27
C ARG A 156 -1.23 -2.84 0.55
N VAL A 157 -0.95 -3.97 -0.07
CA VAL A 157 -0.82 -5.27 0.60
C VAL A 157 0.27 -5.25 1.68
N LEU A 158 1.34 -4.50 1.46
CA LEU A 158 2.42 -4.30 2.44
C LEU A 158 2.14 -3.18 3.46
N GLY A 159 0.93 -2.63 3.49
CA GLY A 159 0.55 -1.57 4.41
C GLY A 159 0.83 -0.15 3.92
N GLY A 160 1.07 0.03 2.61
CA GLY A 160 1.20 1.36 2.01
C GLY A 160 -0.11 2.14 2.07
N LEU A 161 -0.07 3.40 2.51
CA LEU A 161 -1.24 4.29 2.60
C LEU A 161 -1.20 5.44 1.61
N ALA A 162 -0.03 5.78 1.09
CA ALA A 162 0.15 6.93 0.23
C ALA A 162 1.36 6.78 -0.69
N ASN A 163 1.38 7.58 -1.73
CA ASN A 163 2.60 8.00 -2.42
C ASN A 163 2.73 9.52 -2.29
N ILE A 164 3.96 10.02 -2.27
CA ILE A 164 4.28 11.43 -2.40
C ILE A 164 5.11 11.58 -3.66
N ALA A 165 4.65 12.38 -4.61
CA ALA A 165 5.31 12.58 -5.89
C ALA A 165 5.27 14.05 -6.30
N GLN A 166 6.25 14.49 -7.07
CA GLN A 166 6.19 15.80 -7.73
C GLN A 166 5.13 15.76 -8.83
N GLU A 167 5.10 14.67 -9.58
CA GLU A 167 4.13 14.41 -10.64
C GLU A 167 3.88 12.90 -10.75
N TYR A 168 2.73 12.50 -11.23
CA TYR A 168 2.45 11.10 -11.57
C TYR A 168 2.64 10.87 -13.07
N ALA A 169 3.43 9.87 -13.46
CA ALA A 169 3.73 9.58 -14.86
C ALA A 169 2.47 9.27 -15.69
N THR A 170 1.47 8.66 -15.07
CA THR A 170 0.19 8.37 -15.72
C THR A 170 -0.99 8.64 -14.78
N LYS A 171 -2.09 9.15 -15.35
CA LYS A 171 -3.37 9.30 -14.61
C LYS A 171 -3.89 7.94 -14.10
N ARG A 172 -3.61 6.87 -14.83
CA ARG A 172 -4.06 5.51 -14.44
C ARG A 172 -3.36 5.01 -13.19
N TYR A 173 -2.05 5.22 -13.06
CA TYR A 173 -1.34 4.84 -11.84
C TYR A 173 -1.90 5.59 -10.62
N ARG A 174 -2.11 6.90 -10.75
CA ARG A 174 -2.74 7.69 -9.69
C ARG A 174 -4.14 7.18 -9.34
N SER A 175 -4.97 6.87 -10.36
CA SER A 175 -6.31 6.31 -10.14
C SER A 175 -6.25 4.94 -9.46
N ASN A 176 -5.28 4.11 -9.80
CA ASN A 176 -5.10 2.81 -9.14
C ASN A 176 -4.71 2.94 -7.67
N LEU A 177 -3.87 3.92 -7.30
CA LEU A 177 -3.62 4.23 -5.88
C LEU A 177 -4.93 4.55 -5.14
N ILE A 178 -5.76 5.41 -5.70
CA ILE A 178 -7.06 5.79 -5.12
C ILE A 178 -7.98 4.57 -5.01
N ASN A 179 -8.07 3.75 -6.05
CA ASN A 179 -8.92 2.55 -6.06
C ASN A 179 -8.52 1.55 -4.98
N TRP A 180 -7.24 1.49 -4.62
CA TRP A 180 -6.74 0.67 -3.52
C TRP A 180 -6.78 1.38 -2.15
N GLY A 181 -7.41 2.55 -2.06
CA GLY A 181 -7.53 3.31 -0.81
C GLY A 181 -6.23 3.98 -0.37
N MET A 182 -5.32 4.22 -1.30
CA MET A 182 -4.09 4.97 -1.07
C MET A 182 -4.25 6.42 -1.52
N ILE A 183 -3.54 7.33 -0.88
CA ILE A 183 -3.62 8.77 -1.16
C ILE A 183 -2.43 9.18 -2.04
N PRO A 184 -2.69 9.67 -3.26
CA PRO A 184 -1.65 10.19 -4.13
C PRO A 184 -1.39 11.67 -3.87
N PHE A 185 -0.48 11.98 -2.93
CA PHE A 185 -0.05 13.35 -2.68
C PHE A 185 0.80 13.89 -3.83
N ILE A 186 0.61 15.16 -4.14
CA ILE A 186 1.49 15.93 -5.04
C ILE A 186 2.24 16.94 -4.17
N PHE A 187 3.56 16.91 -4.22
CA PHE A 187 4.40 17.77 -3.43
C PHE A 187 5.71 18.07 -4.17
N GLU A 188 5.90 19.31 -4.56
CA GLU A 188 7.03 19.79 -5.35
C GLU A 188 7.76 20.92 -4.61
N PRO A 189 8.51 20.61 -3.55
CA PRO A 189 9.28 21.62 -2.83
C PRO A 189 10.61 21.93 -3.53
N GLU A 190 11.17 23.11 -3.27
CA GLU A 190 12.55 23.43 -3.68
C GLU A 190 13.56 22.46 -3.05
N LYS A 191 13.32 22.08 -1.80
CA LYS A 191 14.09 21.10 -1.06
C LYS A 191 13.14 20.17 -0.31
N LEU A 192 13.36 18.86 -0.42
CA LEU A 192 12.57 17.87 0.29
C LEU A 192 12.76 18.03 1.82
N PRO A 193 11.67 18.26 2.59
CA PRO A 193 11.76 18.52 4.03
C PRO A 193 11.89 17.25 4.88
N PHE A 194 11.86 16.10 4.28
CA PHE A 194 11.99 14.79 4.94
C PHE A 194 12.98 13.90 4.18
N ALA A 195 13.43 12.86 4.82
CA ALA A 195 14.31 11.84 4.28
C ALA A 195 13.69 10.45 4.46
N ASN A 196 14.31 9.46 3.83
CA ASN A 196 13.96 8.06 4.05
C ASN A 196 14.01 7.72 5.55
N LEU A 197 13.04 6.96 6.03
CA LEU A 197 12.82 6.56 7.43
C LEU A 197 12.20 7.65 8.34
N ASP A 198 11.95 8.85 7.86
CA ASP A 198 11.22 9.85 8.60
C ASP A 198 9.73 9.53 8.70
N TYR A 199 9.10 10.05 9.77
CA TYR A 199 7.65 9.98 9.97
C TYR A 199 6.97 11.28 9.55
N ILE A 200 5.81 11.15 8.91
CA ILE A 200 4.97 12.27 8.48
C ILE A 200 3.59 12.07 9.09
N PHE A 201 3.15 13.03 9.90
CA PHE A 201 1.79 13.03 10.44
C PHE A 201 0.87 13.89 9.58
N VAL A 202 -0.27 13.34 9.20
CA VAL A 202 -1.28 14.04 8.38
C VAL A 202 -2.58 14.11 9.17
N PRO A 203 -2.85 15.22 9.85
CA PRO A 203 -4.09 15.42 10.60
C PRO A 203 -5.26 15.70 9.66
N GLY A 204 -6.46 15.27 10.06
CA GLY A 204 -7.71 15.61 9.37
C GLY A 204 -7.86 15.09 7.95
N ILE A 205 -7.11 14.06 7.58
CA ILE A 205 -7.07 13.55 6.20
C ILE A 205 -8.43 13.06 5.71
N ARG A 206 -9.23 12.43 6.56
CA ARG A 206 -10.55 11.94 6.17
C ARG A 206 -11.48 13.05 5.74
N ASP A 207 -11.49 14.16 6.46
CA ASP A 207 -12.31 15.33 6.15
C ASP A 207 -11.79 16.03 4.89
N ALA A 208 -10.48 16.22 4.77
CA ALA A 208 -9.87 16.79 3.57
C ALA A 208 -10.24 16.00 2.30
N VAL A 209 -10.23 14.67 2.36
CA VAL A 209 -10.63 13.81 1.22
C VAL A 209 -12.12 13.94 0.91
N LYS A 210 -12.99 14.00 1.95
CA LYS A 210 -14.44 14.20 1.74
C LYS A 210 -14.76 15.54 1.13
N GLU A 211 -14.10 16.60 1.58
CA GLU A 211 -14.33 17.97 1.14
C GLU A 211 -13.56 18.31 -0.15
N LYS A 212 -12.77 17.36 -0.67
CA LYS A 212 -11.89 17.55 -1.85
C LYS A 212 -10.94 18.73 -1.70
N GLN A 213 -10.47 18.96 -0.49
CA GLN A 213 -9.46 19.99 -0.23
C GLN A 213 -8.10 19.55 -0.77
N PRO A 214 -7.28 20.48 -1.32
CA PRO A 214 -5.94 20.18 -1.81
C PRO A 214 -4.97 19.81 -0.69
#